data_f21e2886bf8ba760b170ebee800e1456
#
_entry.id   f21e2886bf8ba760b170ebee800e1456
#
_cell.length_a   1.000
_cell.length_b   1.000
_cell.length_c   1.000
_cell.angle_alpha   90.00
_cell.angle_beta   90.00
_cell.angle_gamma   90.00
#
_symmetry.space_group_name_H-M   'P 1'
#
loop_
_entity.id
_entity.type
_entity.pdbx_description
1 polymer ?
#
loop_
_entity_poly.entity_id
_entity_poly.type
_entity_poly.pdbx_seq_one_letter_code
_entity_poly.pdbx_strand_id
1 'polypeptide(L)' 'MTSPAYLEIIDFIAGGPTPETVAQFHPSPEAQSRVAELIEREKESSLSPEEKAELDHFVELEHILRIAKVTARQILSRGK' A
#
# COMPACT_ATOMS: atom_id res chain seq x y z
N MET A 1 -3.80 -3.49 19.70
CA MET A 1 -3.92 -4.32 18.51
C MET A 1 -3.39 -3.57 17.30
N THR A 2 -2.50 -4.20 16.55
CA THR A 2 -1.90 -3.54 15.40
C THR A 2 -2.83 -3.66 14.20
N SER A 3 -3.12 -2.53 13.56
CA SER A 3 -3.93 -2.55 12.34
C SER A 3 -3.18 -3.22 11.19
N PRO A 4 -3.87 -3.92 10.30
CA PRO A 4 -3.23 -4.45 9.10
C PRO A 4 -2.58 -3.33 8.29
N ALA A 5 -1.38 -3.61 7.75
CA ALA A 5 -0.63 -2.61 7.00
C ALA A 5 -1.41 -2.05 5.82
N TYR A 6 -2.24 -2.86 5.18
CA TYR A 6 -2.98 -2.43 3.99
C TYR A 6 -4.07 -1.40 4.28
N LEU A 7 -4.51 -1.25 5.55
CA LEU A 7 -5.56 -0.29 5.88
C LEU A 7 -5.16 1.15 5.61
N GLU A 8 -3.87 1.48 5.67
CA GLU A 8 -3.42 2.82 5.30
C GLU A 8 -3.78 3.15 3.87
N ILE A 9 -3.62 2.17 2.98
CA ILE A 9 -3.94 2.38 1.56
C ILE A 9 -5.44 2.52 1.38
N ILE A 10 -6.22 1.70 2.07
CA ILE A 10 -7.68 1.76 1.99
C ILE A 10 -8.19 3.09 2.51
N ASP A 11 -7.68 3.54 3.66
CA ASP A 11 -8.07 4.82 4.23
C ASP A 11 -7.72 5.98 3.30
N PHE A 12 -6.56 5.92 2.67
CA PHE A 12 -6.14 6.92 1.71
C PHE A 12 -7.09 6.98 0.52
N ILE A 13 -7.42 5.83 -0.05
CA ILE A 13 -8.33 5.77 -1.20
C ILE A 13 -9.73 6.26 -0.82
N ALA A 14 -10.23 5.84 0.34
CA ALA A 14 -11.57 6.21 0.79
C ALA A 14 -11.67 7.70 1.09
N GLY A 15 -10.55 8.36 1.37
CA GLY A 15 -10.53 9.78 1.66
C GLY A 15 -10.70 10.69 0.45
N GLY A 16 -10.78 10.14 -0.75
CA GLY A 16 -10.97 10.93 -1.96
C GLY A 16 -9.72 11.71 -2.37
N PRO A 17 -8.59 11.04 -2.59
CA PRO A 17 -7.34 11.74 -2.87
C PRO A 17 -7.37 12.47 -4.20
N THR A 18 -6.56 13.53 -4.28
CA THR A 18 -6.34 14.26 -5.54
C THR A 18 -5.20 13.59 -6.30
N PRO A 19 -5.04 13.89 -7.61
CA PRO A 19 -3.90 13.35 -8.34
C PRO A 19 -2.56 13.70 -7.69
N GLU A 20 -2.43 14.89 -7.10
CA GLU A 20 -1.19 15.29 -6.44
C GLU A 20 -0.89 14.40 -5.24
N THR A 21 -1.89 14.10 -4.42
CA THR A 21 -1.68 13.28 -3.24
C THR A 21 -1.43 11.82 -3.63
N VAL A 22 -2.07 11.33 -4.69
CA VAL A 22 -1.80 9.98 -5.20
C VAL A 22 -0.35 9.87 -5.65
N ALA A 23 0.14 10.83 -6.41
CA ALA A 23 1.51 10.81 -6.93
C ALA A 23 2.55 10.78 -5.81
N GLN A 24 2.22 11.36 -4.66
CA GLN A 24 3.15 11.52 -3.54
C GLN A 24 2.93 10.51 -2.41
N PHE A 25 1.94 9.65 -2.52
CA PHE A 25 1.62 8.73 -1.43
C PHE A 25 2.75 7.73 -1.15
N HIS A 26 3.06 7.53 0.12
CA HIS A 26 3.97 6.50 0.58
C HIS A 26 3.37 5.87 1.84
N PRO A 27 3.46 4.55 2.00
CA PRO A 27 3.07 3.93 3.27
C PRO A 27 3.92 4.48 4.41
N SER A 28 3.35 4.51 5.61
CA SER A 28 4.09 4.97 6.78
C SER A 28 5.28 4.06 7.07
N PRO A 29 6.28 4.55 7.82
CA PRO A 29 7.38 3.69 8.26
C PRO A 29 6.88 2.46 9.03
N GLU A 30 5.82 2.61 9.83
CA GLU A 30 5.23 1.51 10.58
C GLU A 30 4.67 0.45 9.64
N ALA A 31 3.94 0.85 8.60
CA ALA A 31 3.40 -0.09 7.63
C ALA A 31 4.52 -0.78 6.85
N GLN A 32 5.54 -0.03 6.46
CA GLN A 32 6.69 -0.60 5.75
C GLN A 32 7.42 -1.63 6.61
N SER A 33 7.61 -1.33 7.90
CA SER A 33 8.25 -2.25 8.83
C SER A 33 7.43 -3.52 9.01
N ARG A 34 6.12 -3.37 9.11
CA ARG A 34 5.23 -4.53 9.27
C ARG A 34 5.31 -5.45 8.04
N VAL A 35 5.29 -4.87 6.84
CA VAL A 35 5.37 -5.65 5.61
C VAL A 35 6.73 -6.34 5.51
N ALA A 36 7.80 -5.65 5.84
CA ALA A 36 9.13 -6.23 5.83
C ALA A 36 9.23 -7.42 6.79
N GLU A 37 8.62 -7.28 7.98
CA GLU A 37 8.58 -8.37 8.95
C GLU A 37 7.83 -9.58 8.40
N LEU A 38 6.68 -9.36 7.75
CA LEU A 38 5.90 -10.45 7.19
C LEU A 38 6.68 -11.17 6.09
N ILE A 39 7.37 -10.41 5.23
CA ILE A 39 8.17 -11.01 4.16
C ILE A 39 9.30 -11.86 4.75
N GLU A 40 9.99 -11.36 5.77
CA GLU A 40 11.06 -12.11 6.42
C GLU A 40 10.56 -13.40 7.04
N ARG A 41 9.42 -13.32 7.74
CA ARG A 41 8.84 -14.50 8.39
C ARG A 41 8.36 -15.53 7.36
N GLU A 42 7.89 -15.09 6.22
CA GLU A 42 7.47 -16.00 5.16
C GLU A 42 8.67 -16.78 4.61
N LYS A 43 9.83 -16.14 4.52
CA LYS A 43 11.04 -16.80 4.05
C LYS A 43 11.53 -17.87 5.02
N GLU A 44 11.34 -17.62 6.31
CA GLU A 44 11.86 -18.52 7.35
C GLU A 44 10.87 -19.62 7.73
N SER A 45 9.59 -19.31 7.67
CA SER A 45 8.55 -20.24 8.07
C SER A 45 7.24 -19.79 7.42
N SER A 46 6.17 -20.55 7.65
CA SER A 46 4.87 -20.18 7.11
C SER A 46 4.21 -19.09 7.94
N LEU A 47 3.54 -18.17 7.26
CA LEU A 47 2.69 -17.19 7.91
C LEU A 47 1.37 -17.84 8.31
N SER A 48 0.72 -17.30 9.34
CA SER A 48 -0.65 -17.69 9.65
C SER A 48 -1.57 -17.27 8.50
N PRO A 49 -2.78 -17.85 8.40
CA PRO A 49 -3.71 -17.44 7.34
C PRO A 49 -4.02 -15.94 7.38
N GLU A 50 -4.14 -15.35 8.58
CA GLU A 50 -4.41 -13.93 8.73
C GLU A 50 -3.24 -13.08 8.27
N GLU A 51 -2.03 -13.51 8.61
CA GLU A 51 -0.81 -12.81 8.21
C GLU A 51 -0.60 -12.88 6.70
N LYS A 52 -0.88 -14.04 6.12
CA LYS A 52 -0.77 -14.20 4.68
C LYS A 52 -1.77 -13.32 3.96
N ALA A 53 -3.00 -13.25 4.45
CA ALA A 53 -4.02 -12.39 3.87
C ALA A 53 -3.61 -10.93 3.97
N GLU A 54 -3.05 -10.52 5.10
CA GLU A 54 -2.57 -9.15 5.27
C GLU A 54 -1.52 -8.78 4.23
N LEU A 55 -0.55 -9.67 4.05
CA LEU A 55 0.53 -9.43 3.09
C LEU A 55 0.00 -9.41 1.66
N ASP A 56 -0.87 -10.38 1.31
CA ASP A 56 -1.43 -10.45 -0.04
C ASP A 56 -2.24 -9.20 -0.37
N HIS A 57 -3.07 -8.74 0.56
CA HIS A 57 -3.87 -7.53 0.34
C HIS A 57 -2.98 -6.31 0.19
N PHE A 58 -1.93 -6.20 0.99
CA PHE A 58 -1.02 -5.06 0.89
C PHE A 58 -0.34 -5.04 -0.48
N VAL A 59 0.18 -6.17 -0.92
CA VAL A 59 0.89 -6.26 -2.21
C VAL A 59 -0.05 -5.91 -3.36
N GLU A 60 -1.28 -6.43 -3.32
CA GLU A 60 -2.28 -6.17 -4.35
C GLU A 60 -2.64 -4.68 -4.42
N LEU A 61 -2.91 -4.08 -3.27
CA LEU A 61 -3.27 -2.66 -3.22
C LEU A 61 -2.11 -1.76 -3.59
N GLU A 62 -0.90 -2.12 -3.18
CA GLU A 62 0.29 -1.36 -3.55
C GLU A 62 0.50 -1.39 -5.07
N HIS A 63 0.25 -2.54 -5.68
CA HIS A 63 0.37 -2.67 -7.13
C HIS A 63 -0.61 -1.74 -7.84
N ILE A 64 -1.87 -1.73 -7.40
CA ILE A 64 -2.90 -0.86 -7.96
C ILE A 64 -2.51 0.61 -7.76
N LEU A 65 -2.02 0.93 -6.57
CA LEU A 65 -1.62 2.30 -6.26
C LEU A 65 -0.43 2.75 -7.12
N ARG A 66 0.48 1.83 -7.42
CA ARG A 66 1.63 2.14 -8.27
C ARG A 66 1.17 2.52 -9.68
N ILE A 67 0.19 1.79 -10.20
CA ILE A 67 -0.41 2.12 -11.51
C ILE A 67 -1.13 3.47 -11.41
N ALA A 68 -1.86 3.69 -10.33
CA ALA A 68 -2.56 4.95 -10.11
C ALA A 68 -1.59 6.13 -10.05
N LYS A 69 -0.40 5.95 -9.51
CA LYS A 69 0.62 7.01 -9.45
C LYS A 69 1.07 7.42 -10.85
N VAL A 70 1.26 6.44 -11.73
CA VAL A 70 1.63 6.74 -13.13
C VAL A 70 0.52 7.55 -13.79
N THR A 71 -0.72 7.12 -13.62
CA THR A 71 -1.88 7.82 -14.18
C THR A 71 -2.01 9.23 -13.59
N ALA A 72 -1.79 9.37 -12.28
CA ALA A 72 -1.85 10.67 -11.63
C ALA A 72 -0.83 11.65 -12.22
N ARG A 73 0.38 11.19 -12.48
CA ARG A 73 1.40 12.02 -13.09
C ARG A 73 1.02 12.44 -14.50
N GLN A 74 0.38 11.54 -15.25
CA GLN A 74 -0.12 11.86 -16.59
C GLN A 74 -1.21 12.93 -16.53
N ILE A 75 -2.13 12.80 -15.57
CA ILE A 75 -3.19 13.79 -15.38
C ILE A 75 -2.60 15.16 -15.06
N LEU A 76 -1.63 15.20 -14.14
CA LEU A 76 -0.99 16.45 -13.75
C LEU A 76 -0.24 17.08 -14.92
N SER A 77 0.41 16.26 -15.73
CA SER A 77 1.12 16.73 -16.91
C SER A 77 0.18 17.34 -17.94
N ARG A 78 -1.00 16.74 -18.13
CA ARG A 78 -1.99 17.24 -19.08
C ARG A 78 -2.72 18.48 -18.59
N GLY A 79 -2.75 18.68 -17.28
CA GLY A 79 -3.46 19.81 -16.69
C GLY A 79 -2.73 21.15 -16.78
N LYS A 80 -1.54 21.17 -17.38
CA LYS A 80 -0.75 22.38 -17.50
C LYS A 80 -0.79 22.98 -18.87
#